data_149e37dc8ed0d283f791d9ec59907568
#
_entry.id   149e37dc8ed0d283f791d9ec59907568
#
_cell.length_a   1.000
_cell.length_b   1.000
_cell.length_c   1.000
_cell.angle_alpha   90.00
_cell.angle_beta   90.00
_cell.angle_gamma   90.00
#
_symmetry.space_group_name_H-M   'P 1'
#
loop_
_entity.id
_entity.type
_entity.pdbx_description
1 polymer ?
#
loop_
_entity_poly.entity_id
_entity_poly.type
_entity_poly.pdbx_seq_one_letter_code
_entity_poly.pdbx_strand_id
1 'polypeptide(L)'
;MKRISILLLAATSFAVPACSSDVSTSGDDTGSGSGSGSGSGSGSGSQTEWDQVLGSRVTDYSAALRVASLRLNGTLPSMTEINQVASATGDAQRIAYEALVRDYLSRPAFANQMMVFWRDTFKMGGKITVGATTVDLDTAPAFAAKLTVDNGSYMDLFTKATGNCPTFNAGAGTFTDAECANAGPKAGVLTNPGVMAQFFSNFAFRRVRWVQETFDCLRFPAELGTTPTDVGGAAPYLGVWPFNSIASPTNGGGRVNFQDVSSAICANCHQTLNHIAPLFAYYDGTGAYKTGVISVPTPLDKAPPAQLSDYLPPTETTAWRYGKAAADIPALGMQIAADPDIARCAVARVWNFALGKEDIVDQLVDVPKETTAKQLEAFTQNGFKMKDLIFAAFTSDAFVKF
;
A
#
# COMPACT_ATOMS: atom_id res chain seq x y z
N MET A 1 29.77 17.24 -52.20
CA MET A 1 30.74 17.10 -51.11
C MET A 1 30.18 17.78 -49.88
N LYS A 2 29.50 17.08 -48.99
CA LYS A 2 28.99 17.61 -47.70
C LYS A 2 29.84 17.02 -46.59
N ARG A 3 30.51 17.86 -45.82
CA ARG A 3 31.32 17.49 -44.66
C ARG A 3 30.41 17.21 -43.49
N ILE A 4 30.52 16.04 -42.91
CA ILE A 4 29.89 15.63 -41.69
C ILE A 4 30.89 15.93 -40.56
N SER A 5 30.54 16.82 -39.64
CA SER A 5 31.29 17.09 -38.42
C SER A 5 30.77 16.16 -37.30
N ILE A 6 31.66 15.31 -36.84
CA ILE A 6 31.41 14.43 -35.69
C ILE A 6 31.79 15.22 -34.42
N LEU A 7 30.81 15.45 -33.55
CA LEU A 7 31.03 16.01 -32.19
C LEU A 7 31.33 14.84 -31.25
N LEU A 8 32.53 14.81 -30.71
CA LEU A 8 32.90 13.91 -29.60
C LEU A 8 32.37 14.51 -28.29
N LEU A 9 31.46 13.81 -27.61
CA LEU A 9 31.09 14.09 -26.24
C LEU A 9 32.07 13.36 -25.31
N ALA A 10 32.81 14.12 -24.54
CA ALA A 10 33.64 13.60 -23.47
C ALA A 10 32.77 13.32 -22.22
N ALA A 11 32.71 12.08 -21.81
CA ALA A 11 32.10 11.66 -20.55
C ALA A 11 33.09 11.87 -19.39
N THR A 12 32.78 12.82 -18.53
CA THR A 12 33.49 13.00 -17.26
C THR A 12 32.85 12.11 -16.18
N SER A 13 33.61 11.11 -15.76
CA SER A 13 33.26 10.24 -14.64
C SER A 13 33.51 10.97 -13.32
N PHE A 14 32.44 11.24 -12.56
CA PHE A 14 32.55 11.67 -11.16
C PHE A 14 32.71 10.43 -10.28
N ALA A 15 33.87 10.32 -9.65
CA ALA A 15 34.09 9.36 -8.57
C ALA A 15 33.47 9.89 -7.28
N VAL A 16 32.52 9.14 -6.73
CA VAL A 16 31.95 9.40 -5.40
C VAL A 16 32.79 8.63 -4.38
N PRO A 17 33.34 9.25 -3.33
CA PRO A 17 34.02 8.51 -2.29
C PRO A 17 33.04 7.71 -1.45
N ALA A 18 33.26 6.40 -1.36
CA ALA A 18 32.57 5.51 -0.46
C ALA A 18 33.09 5.76 0.97
N CYS A 19 32.20 6.18 1.87
CA CYS A 19 32.49 6.12 3.31
C CYS A 19 32.37 4.68 3.77
N SER A 20 33.51 4.04 4.03
CA SER A 20 33.57 2.78 4.77
C SER A 20 33.51 3.10 6.26
N SER A 21 32.45 2.65 6.93
CA SER A 21 32.41 2.60 8.39
C SER A 21 32.84 1.21 8.83
N ASP A 22 34.04 1.14 9.40
CA ASP A 22 34.54 -0.04 10.09
C ASP A 22 33.68 -0.32 11.33
N VAL A 23 32.94 -1.42 11.31
CA VAL A 23 32.33 -2.00 12.52
C VAL A 23 33.28 -3.06 13.05
N SER A 24 33.97 -2.73 14.12
CA SER A 24 34.78 -3.67 14.89
C SER A 24 33.88 -4.65 15.64
N THR A 25 33.94 -5.91 15.23
CA THR A 25 33.39 -7.05 15.99
C THR A 25 34.39 -7.47 17.05
N SER A 26 33.98 -7.46 18.30
CA SER A 26 34.68 -8.18 19.36
C SER A 26 33.68 -8.83 20.32
N GLY A 27 33.87 -10.12 20.54
CA GLY A 27 33.48 -10.81 21.77
C GLY A 27 32.39 -11.89 21.64
N ASP A 28 32.88 -13.14 21.55
CA ASP A 28 32.19 -14.36 21.93
C ASP A 28 31.51 -14.24 23.29
N ASP A 29 30.27 -14.74 23.40
CA ASP A 29 29.91 -15.47 24.61
C ASP A 29 28.82 -16.53 24.31
N THR A 30 29.21 -17.79 24.47
CA THR A 30 28.38 -18.97 24.48
C THR A 30 27.67 -19.08 25.83
N GLY A 31 26.34 -19.07 25.83
CA GLY A 31 25.53 -19.26 27.03
C GLY A 31 24.17 -19.90 26.71
N SER A 32 24.14 -21.24 26.73
CA SER A 32 22.93 -22.04 26.73
C SER A 32 22.22 -21.90 28.10
N GLY A 33 20.92 -21.55 28.09
CA GLY A 33 20.12 -21.46 29.30
C GLY A 33 18.64 -21.45 29.06
N SER A 34 18.02 -22.64 29.07
CA SER A 34 16.56 -22.82 29.19
C SER A 34 16.10 -22.31 30.57
N GLY A 35 15.11 -21.40 30.58
CA GLY A 35 14.52 -20.95 31.84
C GLY A 35 13.12 -20.40 31.62
N SER A 36 12.08 -21.23 31.77
CA SER A 36 10.70 -20.79 31.99
C SER A 36 10.62 -20.09 33.35
N GLY A 37 10.26 -18.79 33.33
CA GLY A 37 10.06 -18.02 34.55
C GLY A 37 8.98 -16.98 34.35
N SER A 38 7.73 -17.28 34.76
CA SER A 38 6.69 -16.31 35.01
C SER A 38 7.13 -15.44 36.20
N GLY A 39 7.57 -14.22 35.93
CA GLY A 39 7.92 -13.24 36.95
C GLY A 39 7.24 -11.92 36.67
N SER A 40 6.16 -11.62 37.41
CA SER A 40 5.64 -10.25 37.56
C SER A 40 6.70 -9.43 38.34
N GLY A 41 7.63 -8.84 37.59
CA GLY A 41 8.62 -7.92 38.15
C GLY A 41 8.23 -6.50 37.75
N SER A 42 7.76 -5.71 38.71
CA SER A 42 7.80 -4.25 38.64
C SER A 42 9.28 -3.81 38.60
N GLY A 43 9.91 -3.94 37.45
CA GLY A 43 11.24 -3.39 37.23
C GLY A 43 11.09 -1.90 36.94
N SER A 44 11.63 -1.04 37.79
CA SER A 44 11.99 0.32 37.45
C SER A 44 13.09 0.23 36.38
N GLY A 45 12.69 0.05 35.10
CA GLY A 45 13.62 0.11 33.98
C GLY A 45 14.23 1.50 33.94
N SER A 46 15.56 1.59 33.89
CA SER A 46 16.24 2.83 33.61
C SER A 46 15.68 3.37 32.28
N GLN A 47 15.21 4.63 32.29
CA GLN A 47 14.76 5.32 31.08
C GLN A 47 15.91 5.30 30.05
N THR A 48 15.59 4.83 28.88
CA THR A 48 16.54 4.91 27.78
C THR A 48 16.74 6.37 27.36
N GLU A 49 17.85 6.67 26.67
CA GLU A 49 18.09 8.01 26.09
C GLU A 49 16.89 8.45 25.22
N TRP A 50 16.29 7.53 24.50
CA TRP A 50 15.11 7.80 23.70
C TRP A 50 13.87 8.16 24.53
N ASP A 51 13.64 7.51 25.68
CA ASP A 51 12.54 7.86 26.57
C ASP A 51 12.70 9.27 27.12
N GLN A 52 13.95 9.69 27.39
CA GLN A 52 14.24 11.06 27.84
C GLN A 52 13.98 12.08 26.73
N VAL A 53 14.44 11.80 25.48
CA VAL A 53 14.18 12.65 24.32
C VAL A 53 12.68 12.76 24.05
N LEU A 54 11.97 11.66 24.04
CA LEU A 54 10.52 11.65 23.83
C LEU A 54 9.76 12.35 24.96
N GLY A 55 10.21 12.20 26.20
CA GLY A 55 9.64 12.86 27.37
C GLY A 55 9.89 14.37 27.43
N SER A 56 10.96 14.85 26.79
CA SER A 56 11.31 16.28 26.74
C SER A 56 10.53 17.09 25.72
N ARG A 57 9.80 16.41 24.79
CA ARG A 57 9.01 17.11 23.76
C ARG A 57 7.89 17.92 24.38
N VAL A 58 7.71 19.13 23.88
CA VAL A 58 6.68 20.06 24.33
C VAL A 58 5.60 20.24 23.27
N THR A 59 4.37 20.48 23.71
CA THR A 59 3.27 20.77 22.80
C THR A 59 3.49 22.15 22.15
N ASP A 60 3.53 22.17 20.81
CA ASP A 60 3.64 23.39 20.01
C ASP A 60 2.60 23.37 18.87
N TYR A 61 1.42 23.95 19.13
CA TYR A 61 0.38 24.05 18.12
C TYR A 61 0.71 24.99 16.97
N SER A 62 1.67 25.92 17.13
CA SER A 62 2.11 26.80 16.04
C SER A 62 2.99 26.05 15.06
N ALA A 63 3.91 25.22 15.54
CA ALA A 63 4.69 24.32 14.70
C ALA A 63 3.80 23.27 14.02
N ALA A 64 2.87 22.64 14.77
CA ALA A 64 1.90 21.69 14.26
C ALA A 64 1.03 22.30 13.15
N LEU A 65 0.57 23.54 13.30
CA LEU A 65 -0.24 24.24 12.30
C LEU A 65 0.50 24.39 10.97
N ARG A 66 1.80 24.70 10.99
CA ARG A 66 2.61 24.83 9.77
C ARG A 66 2.67 23.50 9.01
N VAL A 67 2.92 22.41 9.72
CA VAL A 67 2.97 21.07 9.11
C VAL A 67 1.59 20.66 8.61
N ALA A 68 0.54 20.85 9.39
CA ALA A 68 -0.83 20.51 9.00
C ALA A 68 -1.27 21.28 7.74
N SER A 69 -1.02 22.60 7.67
CA SER A 69 -1.36 23.41 6.52
C SER A 69 -0.62 22.95 5.25
N LEU A 70 0.68 22.67 5.35
CA LEU A 70 1.47 22.16 4.22
C LEU A 70 0.94 20.80 3.72
N ARG A 71 0.58 19.91 4.63
CA ARG A 71 0.12 18.57 4.27
C ARG A 71 -1.33 18.55 3.77
N LEU A 72 -2.20 19.34 4.37
CA LEU A 72 -3.65 19.31 4.07
C LEU A 72 -4.06 20.33 2.99
N ASN A 73 -3.32 21.44 2.85
CA ASN A 73 -3.61 22.49 1.84
C ASN A 73 -2.50 22.67 0.80
N GLY A 74 -1.30 22.11 1.00
CA GLY A 74 -0.16 22.35 0.13
C GLY A 74 0.48 23.73 0.24
N THR A 75 0.07 24.55 1.22
CA THR A 75 0.58 25.92 1.43
C THR A 75 0.85 26.16 2.91
N LEU A 76 1.64 27.19 3.22
CA LEU A 76 1.83 27.66 4.58
C LEU A 76 0.51 28.30 5.11
N PRO A 77 0.27 28.28 6.44
CA PRO A 77 -0.88 28.98 7.01
C PRO A 77 -0.73 30.49 6.81
N SER A 78 -1.86 31.18 6.66
CA SER A 78 -1.93 32.62 6.59
C SER A 78 -1.55 33.27 7.93
N MET A 79 -1.16 34.55 7.92
CA MET A 79 -0.88 35.30 9.15
C MET A 79 -2.08 35.35 10.10
N THR A 80 -3.31 35.37 9.57
CA THR A 80 -4.54 35.33 10.37
C THR A 80 -4.65 34.02 11.13
N GLU A 81 -4.43 32.89 10.45
CA GLU A 81 -4.47 31.54 11.07
C GLU A 81 -3.34 31.38 12.10
N ILE A 82 -2.14 31.86 11.79
CA ILE A 82 -1.02 31.85 12.74
C ILE A 82 -1.39 32.63 14.00
N ASN A 83 -1.91 33.86 13.86
CA ASN A 83 -2.28 34.73 14.98
C ASN A 83 -3.45 34.13 15.78
N GLN A 84 -4.40 33.44 15.14
CA GLN A 84 -5.51 32.76 15.81
C GLN A 84 -5.01 31.70 16.81
N VAL A 85 -3.98 30.96 16.47
CA VAL A 85 -3.38 29.94 17.36
C VAL A 85 -2.41 30.57 18.35
N ALA A 86 -1.55 31.50 17.90
CA ALA A 86 -0.50 32.07 18.73
C ALA A 86 -1.02 33.02 19.83
N SER A 87 -2.17 33.67 19.63
CA SER A 87 -2.78 34.56 20.63
C SER A 87 -3.58 33.81 21.72
N ALA A 88 -3.86 32.53 21.50
CA ALA A 88 -4.55 31.67 22.46
C ALA A 88 -3.56 30.90 23.35
N THR A 89 -4.00 30.47 24.53
CA THR A 89 -3.18 29.69 25.46
C THR A 89 -3.96 28.48 26.00
N GLY A 90 -3.27 27.41 26.38
CA GLY A 90 -3.85 26.21 26.97
C GLY A 90 -4.90 25.56 26.09
N ASP A 91 -6.05 25.24 26.67
CA ASP A 91 -7.15 24.58 25.91
C ASP A 91 -7.70 25.44 24.77
N ALA A 92 -7.72 26.78 24.92
CA ALA A 92 -8.18 27.66 23.86
C ALA A 92 -7.25 27.59 22.62
N GLN A 93 -5.95 27.42 22.83
CA GLN A 93 -5.00 27.25 21.74
C GLN A 93 -5.22 25.91 21.02
N ARG A 94 -5.42 24.82 21.78
CA ARG A 94 -5.79 23.51 21.23
C ARG A 94 -7.06 23.59 20.39
N ILE A 95 -8.10 24.19 20.93
CA ILE A 95 -9.40 24.35 20.24
C ILE A 95 -9.23 25.15 18.94
N ALA A 96 -8.48 26.24 18.96
CA ALA A 96 -8.20 27.05 17.78
C ALA A 96 -7.45 26.26 16.71
N TYR A 97 -6.43 25.49 17.10
CA TYR A 97 -5.70 24.61 16.23
C TYR A 97 -6.59 23.52 15.58
N GLU A 98 -7.36 22.78 16.41
CA GLU A 98 -8.26 21.73 15.93
C GLU A 98 -9.32 22.27 14.97
N ALA A 99 -9.85 23.48 15.23
CA ALA A 99 -10.81 24.14 14.35
C ALA A 99 -10.19 24.43 12.96
N LEU A 100 -8.93 24.89 12.91
CA LEU A 100 -8.23 25.12 11.65
C LEU A 100 -7.93 23.80 10.91
N VAL A 101 -7.56 22.73 11.61
CA VAL A 101 -7.39 21.41 10.97
C VAL A 101 -8.72 20.94 10.35
N ARG A 102 -9.86 21.10 11.03
CA ARG A 102 -11.18 20.78 10.46
C ARG A 102 -11.50 21.62 9.24
N ASP A 103 -11.20 22.90 9.28
CA ASP A 103 -11.40 23.81 8.16
C ASP A 103 -10.52 23.39 6.95
N TYR A 104 -9.25 23.06 7.16
CA TYR A 104 -8.36 22.55 6.10
C TYR A 104 -8.94 21.30 5.42
N LEU A 105 -9.48 20.37 6.18
CA LEU A 105 -10.12 19.14 5.67
C LEU A 105 -11.40 19.41 4.86
N SER A 106 -11.95 20.63 4.91
CA SER A 106 -13.13 21.05 4.15
C SER A 106 -12.80 21.85 2.89
N ARG A 107 -11.56 22.29 2.74
CA ARG A 107 -11.14 23.15 1.62
C ARG A 107 -10.97 22.36 0.31
N PRO A 108 -11.18 22.98 -0.87
CA PRO A 108 -10.87 22.37 -2.16
C PRO A 108 -9.40 21.91 -2.30
N ALA A 109 -8.48 22.60 -1.63
CA ALA A 109 -7.07 22.26 -1.61
C ALA A 109 -6.82 20.86 -0.99
N PHE A 110 -7.62 20.45 0.00
CA PHE A 110 -7.54 19.10 0.58
C PHE A 110 -7.79 18.01 -0.46
N ALA A 111 -8.74 18.22 -1.38
CA ALA A 111 -8.99 17.26 -2.45
C ALA A 111 -7.77 17.09 -3.37
N ASN A 112 -7.05 18.18 -3.68
CA ASN A 112 -5.79 18.12 -4.43
C ASN A 112 -4.72 17.32 -3.66
N GLN A 113 -4.58 17.54 -2.35
CA GLN A 113 -3.62 16.78 -1.51
C GLN A 113 -3.98 15.29 -1.46
N MET A 114 -5.27 14.95 -1.38
CA MET A 114 -5.71 13.55 -1.39
C MET A 114 -5.48 12.88 -2.75
N MET A 115 -5.59 13.61 -3.87
CA MET A 115 -5.18 13.08 -5.18
C MET A 115 -3.70 12.73 -5.21
N VAL A 116 -2.83 13.59 -4.68
CA VAL A 116 -1.38 13.30 -4.58
C VAL A 116 -1.15 12.09 -3.67
N PHE A 117 -1.72 12.09 -2.47
CA PHE A 117 -1.60 10.99 -1.51
C PHE A 117 -1.98 9.63 -2.14
N TRP A 118 -3.12 9.55 -2.82
CA TRP A 118 -3.59 8.30 -3.40
C TRP A 118 -2.85 7.89 -4.68
N ARG A 119 -2.35 8.85 -5.48
CA ARG A 119 -1.43 8.53 -6.59
C ARG A 119 -0.14 7.90 -6.08
N ASP A 120 0.43 8.48 -5.03
CA ASP A 120 1.66 7.97 -4.42
C ASP A 120 1.43 6.61 -3.76
N THR A 121 0.34 6.45 -3.01
CA THR A 121 -0.05 5.19 -2.36
C THR A 121 -0.29 4.08 -3.38
N PHE A 122 -0.97 4.37 -4.48
CA PHE A 122 -1.29 3.38 -5.52
C PHE A 122 -0.15 3.18 -6.53
N LYS A 123 0.89 4.03 -6.49
CA LYS A 123 1.98 4.01 -7.47
C LYS A 123 1.47 4.13 -8.90
N MET A 124 0.50 5.01 -9.12
CA MET A 124 -0.15 5.19 -10.42
C MET A 124 -0.64 6.61 -10.62
N GLY A 125 -0.85 6.99 -11.88
CA GLY A 125 -1.38 8.29 -12.29
C GLY A 125 -1.12 8.56 -13.76
N GLY A 126 -1.84 9.54 -14.31
CA GLY A 126 -1.75 9.88 -15.71
C GLY A 126 -2.48 8.91 -16.64
N LYS A 127 -1.89 8.61 -17.80
CA LYS A 127 -2.51 7.75 -18.82
C LYS A 127 -1.51 6.75 -19.39
N ILE A 128 -2.01 5.56 -19.73
CA ILE A 128 -1.24 4.54 -20.45
C ILE A 128 -1.97 4.14 -21.72
N THR A 129 -1.23 3.89 -22.81
CA THR A 129 -1.80 3.39 -24.06
C THR A 129 -1.43 1.90 -24.23
N VAL A 130 -2.44 1.06 -24.37
CA VAL A 130 -2.31 -0.38 -24.58
C VAL A 130 -2.95 -0.71 -25.93
N GLY A 131 -2.14 -1.00 -26.93
CA GLY A 131 -2.61 -1.13 -28.32
C GLY A 131 -3.23 0.19 -28.81
N ALA A 132 -4.50 0.15 -29.20
CA ALA A 132 -5.26 1.35 -29.62
C ALA A 132 -6.06 2.00 -28.48
N THR A 133 -6.02 1.47 -27.28
CA THR A 133 -6.83 1.92 -26.14
C THR A 133 -6.00 2.76 -25.18
N THR A 134 -6.45 3.98 -24.89
CA THR A 134 -5.88 4.81 -23.81
C THR A 134 -6.69 4.60 -22.54
N VAL A 135 -5.99 4.22 -21.46
CA VAL A 135 -6.58 4.00 -20.14
C VAL A 135 -6.13 5.12 -19.21
N ASP A 136 -7.09 5.72 -18.52
CA ASP A 136 -6.83 6.75 -17.51
C ASP A 136 -6.49 6.06 -16.18
N LEU A 137 -5.26 6.28 -15.70
CA LEU A 137 -4.75 5.71 -14.46
C LEU A 137 -5.16 6.54 -13.22
N ASP A 138 -5.70 7.73 -13.42
CA ASP A 138 -6.15 8.59 -12.33
C ASP A 138 -7.52 8.19 -11.76
N THR A 139 -8.26 7.32 -12.42
CA THR A 139 -9.61 6.93 -11.99
C THR A 139 -9.65 6.23 -10.64
N ALA A 140 -8.68 5.37 -10.33
CA ALA A 140 -8.60 4.70 -9.02
C ALA A 140 -8.14 5.66 -7.90
N PRO A 141 -7.06 6.46 -8.07
CA PRO A 141 -6.73 7.52 -7.12
C PRO A 141 -7.86 8.51 -6.88
N ALA A 142 -8.59 8.91 -7.94
CA ALA A 142 -9.73 9.82 -7.81
C ALA A 142 -10.87 9.20 -7.01
N PHE A 143 -11.15 7.91 -7.20
CA PHE A 143 -12.15 7.20 -6.39
C PHE A 143 -11.76 7.16 -4.90
N ALA A 144 -10.52 6.82 -4.58
CA ALA A 144 -10.02 6.79 -3.22
C ALA A 144 -9.98 8.20 -2.59
N ALA A 145 -9.54 9.21 -3.33
CA ALA A 145 -9.53 10.60 -2.88
C ALA A 145 -10.95 11.12 -2.64
N LYS A 146 -11.90 10.81 -3.53
CA LYS A 146 -13.30 11.15 -3.36
C LYS A 146 -13.89 10.53 -2.09
N LEU A 147 -13.68 9.24 -1.86
CA LEU A 147 -14.12 8.57 -0.63
C LEU A 147 -13.54 9.25 0.61
N THR A 148 -12.27 9.65 0.57
CA THR A 148 -11.63 10.38 1.68
C THR A 148 -12.26 11.75 1.89
N VAL A 149 -12.44 12.54 0.83
CA VAL A 149 -13.00 13.90 0.89
C VAL A 149 -14.48 13.89 1.31
N ASP A 150 -15.24 12.93 0.84
CA ASP A 150 -16.66 12.75 1.19
C ASP A 150 -16.86 12.08 2.57
N ASN A 151 -15.77 11.74 3.24
CA ASN A 151 -15.79 10.99 4.50
C ASN A 151 -16.55 9.66 4.42
N GLY A 152 -16.42 8.96 3.27
CA GLY A 152 -16.95 7.63 3.06
C GLY A 152 -16.15 6.56 3.83
N SER A 153 -16.64 5.33 3.83
CA SER A 153 -15.93 4.21 4.43
C SER A 153 -14.71 3.82 3.58
N TYR A 154 -13.56 3.64 4.21
CA TYR A 154 -12.37 3.10 3.56
C TYR A 154 -12.61 1.70 2.97
N MET A 155 -13.49 0.91 3.58
CA MET A 155 -13.82 -0.43 3.11
C MET A 155 -14.59 -0.41 1.77
N ASP A 156 -15.19 0.73 1.40
CA ASP A 156 -15.79 0.93 0.09
C ASP A 156 -14.77 0.90 -1.06
N LEU A 157 -13.47 1.09 -0.76
CA LEU A 157 -12.40 0.86 -1.73
C LEU A 157 -12.41 -0.56 -2.30
N PHE A 158 -12.93 -1.53 -1.55
CA PHE A 158 -12.94 -2.95 -1.92
C PHE A 158 -14.32 -3.46 -2.29
N THR A 159 -15.39 -2.83 -1.78
CA THR A 159 -16.75 -3.40 -1.83
C THR A 159 -17.72 -2.60 -2.68
N LYS A 160 -17.45 -1.32 -2.94
CA LYS A 160 -18.40 -0.46 -3.66
C LYS A 160 -18.54 -0.89 -5.12
N ALA A 161 -19.81 -1.06 -5.55
CA ALA A 161 -20.14 -1.56 -6.88
C ALA A 161 -20.39 -0.46 -7.92
N THR A 162 -20.57 0.79 -7.50
CA THR A 162 -20.95 1.91 -8.37
C THR A 162 -20.09 3.15 -8.13
N GLY A 163 -20.01 4.07 -9.10
CA GLY A 163 -19.27 5.33 -8.97
C GLY A 163 -17.76 5.16 -8.81
N ASN A 164 -17.19 4.09 -9.38
CA ASN A 164 -15.80 3.68 -9.11
C ASN A 164 -14.76 4.32 -10.04
N CYS A 165 -15.19 5.16 -10.99
CA CYS A 165 -14.31 5.86 -11.93
C CYS A 165 -14.62 7.36 -11.99
N PRO A 166 -14.70 8.07 -10.85
CA PRO A 166 -14.97 9.50 -10.87
C PRO A 166 -13.84 10.26 -11.58
N THR A 167 -14.18 11.43 -12.12
CA THR A 167 -13.20 12.37 -12.66
C THR A 167 -12.90 13.45 -11.64
N PHE A 168 -11.67 13.95 -11.63
CA PHE A 168 -11.21 14.99 -10.72
C PHE A 168 -10.92 16.30 -11.47
N ASN A 169 -11.49 17.40 -10.99
CA ASN A 169 -11.18 18.76 -11.44
C ASN A 169 -10.23 19.44 -10.45
N ALA A 170 -8.94 19.45 -10.77
CA ALA A 170 -7.91 20.03 -9.90
C ALA A 170 -8.08 21.54 -9.65
N GLY A 171 -8.62 22.29 -10.62
CA GLY A 171 -8.85 23.73 -10.47
C GLY A 171 -9.95 24.07 -9.47
N ALA A 172 -10.99 23.22 -9.39
CA ALA A 172 -12.11 23.39 -8.46
C ALA A 172 -11.95 22.56 -7.17
N GLY A 173 -11.04 21.57 -7.14
CA GLY A 173 -10.92 20.63 -6.04
C GLY A 173 -12.17 19.75 -5.87
N THR A 174 -12.82 19.37 -6.97
CA THR A 174 -14.10 18.64 -6.94
C THR A 174 -14.05 17.36 -7.77
N PHE A 175 -14.91 16.40 -7.38
CA PHE A 175 -15.09 15.16 -8.10
C PHE A 175 -16.45 15.12 -8.80
N THR A 176 -16.48 14.51 -9.99
CA THR A 176 -17.71 14.19 -10.71
C THR A 176 -17.87 12.68 -10.76
N ASP A 177 -19.01 12.18 -10.31
CA ASP A 177 -19.30 10.74 -10.31
C ASP A 177 -19.34 10.18 -11.73
N ALA A 178 -18.73 9.03 -11.90
CA ALA A 178 -18.80 8.27 -13.14
C ALA A 178 -18.62 6.77 -12.86
N GLU A 179 -19.24 5.95 -13.71
CA GLU A 179 -19.09 4.51 -13.71
C GLU A 179 -17.87 4.09 -14.52
N CYS A 180 -17.21 3.02 -14.08
CA CYS A 180 -16.19 2.40 -14.90
C CYS A 180 -16.83 1.75 -16.14
N ALA A 181 -16.26 2.03 -17.31
CA ALA A 181 -16.78 1.55 -18.59
C ALA A 181 -16.61 0.03 -18.81
N ASN A 182 -15.72 -0.64 -18.06
CA ASN A 182 -15.51 -2.07 -18.20
C ASN A 182 -16.73 -2.88 -17.74
N ALA A 183 -17.06 -3.92 -18.48
CA ALA A 183 -18.05 -4.91 -18.08
C ALA A 183 -17.55 -5.79 -16.91
N GLY A 184 -18.40 -6.65 -16.39
CA GLY A 184 -18.05 -7.62 -15.37
C GLY A 184 -18.35 -7.18 -13.94
N PRO A 185 -17.93 -7.98 -12.96
CA PRO A 185 -18.12 -7.69 -11.54
C PRO A 185 -17.47 -6.36 -11.15
N LYS A 186 -18.08 -5.67 -10.18
CA LYS A 186 -17.59 -4.39 -9.67
C LYS A 186 -17.22 -4.55 -8.18
N ALA A 187 -16.03 -4.12 -7.82
CA ALA A 187 -15.51 -4.18 -6.46
C ALA A 187 -14.47 -3.06 -6.24
N GLY A 188 -14.94 -1.85 -6.11
CA GLY A 188 -14.10 -0.67 -5.83
C GLY A 188 -12.90 -0.56 -6.76
N VAL A 189 -11.72 -0.33 -6.17
CA VAL A 189 -10.46 -0.25 -6.90
C VAL A 189 -9.99 -1.57 -7.48
N LEU A 190 -10.44 -2.71 -6.92
CA LEU A 190 -10.02 -4.04 -7.35
C LEU A 190 -10.42 -4.37 -8.80
N THR A 191 -11.44 -3.69 -9.32
CA THR A 191 -11.92 -3.86 -10.69
C THR A 191 -11.80 -2.59 -11.53
N ASN A 192 -11.08 -1.57 -11.01
CA ASN A 192 -10.88 -0.34 -11.72
C ASN A 192 -10.00 -0.57 -12.96
N PRO A 193 -10.41 -0.10 -14.16
CA PRO A 193 -9.64 -0.30 -15.40
C PRO A 193 -8.21 0.23 -15.33
N GLY A 194 -8.00 1.37 -14.64
CA GLY A 194 -6.66 1.93 -14.44
C GLY A 194 -5.75 0.99 -13.67
N VAL A 195 -6.24 0.38 -12.58
CA VAL A 195 -5.50 -0.62 -11.79
C VAL A 195 -5.23 -1.86 -12.65
N MET A 196 -6.24 -2.34 -13.37
CA MET A 196 -6.09 -3.53 -14.21
C MET A 196 -5.05 -3.32 -15.31
N ALA A 197 -4.97 -2.12 -15.88
CA ALA A 197 -3.99 -1.78 -16.91
C ALA A 197 -2.58 -1.55 -16.33
N GLN A 198 -2.46 -0.74 -15.26
CA GLN A 198 -1.17 -0.40 -14.64
C GLN A 198 -0.40 -1.63 -14.16
N PHE A 199 -1.14 -2.55 -13.52
CA PHE A 199 -0.55 -3.76 -12.93
C PHE A 199 -0.79 -5.01 -13.79
N PHE A 200 -1.05 -4.82 -15.08
CA PHE A 200 -1.13 -5.94 -16.02
C PHE A 200 0.23 -6.63 -16.11
N SER A 201 0.21 -7.92 -15.97
CA SER A 201 1.38 -8.76 -16.18
C SER A 201 0.95 -10.19 -16.51
N ASN A 202 1.92 -10.98 -16.93
CA ASN A 202 1.74 -12.40 -17.04
C ASN A 202 1.23 -12.96 -15.71
N PHE A 203 0.27 -13.87 -15.79
CA PHE A 203 -0.31 -14.57 -14.63
C PHE A 203 -1.05 -13.68 -13.62
N ALA A 204 -1.23 -12.38 -13.90
CA ALA A 204 -1.89 -11.42 -13.01
C ALA A 204 -1.22 -11.21 -11.62
N PHE A 205 -0.02 -11.73 -11.38
CA PHE A 205 0.67 -11.65 -10.10
C PHE A 205 0.98 -10.21 -9.66
N ARG A 206 1.27 -9.29 -10.58
CA ARG A 206 1.50 -7.88 -10.23
C ARG A 206 0.27 -7.22 -9.62
N ARG A 207 -0.95 -7.62 -10.02
CA ARG A 207 -2.20 -7.11 -9.43
C ARG A 207 -2.35 -7.58 -7.99
N VAL A 208 -2.03 -8.84 -7.72
CA VAL A 208 -2.07 -9.40 -6.36
C VAL A 208 -1.02 -8.72 -5.47
N ARG A 209 0.21 -8.60 -5.97
CA ARG A 209 1.28 -7.91 -5.26
C ARG A 209 0.87 -6.48 -4.91
N TRP A 210 0.29 -5.75 -5.86
CA TRP A 210 -0.20 -4.39 -5.61
C TRP A 210 -1.25 -4.35 -4.49
N VAL A 211 -2.21 -5.28 -4.47
CA VAL A 211 -3.22 -5.36 -3.42
C VAL A 211 -2.57 -5.55 -2.05
N GLN A 212 -1.65 -6.50 -1.93
CA GLN A 212 -1.01 -6.82 -0.66
C GLN A 212 -0.07 -5.70 -0.17
N GLU A 213 0.79 -5.17 -1.03
CA GLU A 213 1.71 -4.10 -0.67
C GLU A 213 0.96 -2.79 -0.36
N THR A 214 -0.12 -2.52 -1.08
CA THR A 214 -0.88 -1.27 -0.92
C THR A 214 -1.81 -1.29 0.29
N PHE A 215 -2.53 -2.38 0.51
CA PHE A 215 -3.63 -2.41 1.47
C PHE A 215 -3.38 -3.27 2.70
N ASP A 216 -2.48 -4.24 2.60
CA ASP A 216 -2.11 -5.12 3.70
C ASP A 216 -0.75 -4.73 4.32
N CYS A 217 -0.04 -3.77 3.70
CA CYS A 217 1.33 -3.39 4.07
C CYS A 217 2.27 -4.61 4.17
N LEU A 218 2.02 -5.60 3.34
CA LEU A 218 2.80 -6.83 3.27
C LEU A 218 3.70 -6.78 2.05
N ARG A 219 4.98 -6.50 2.26
CA ARG A 219 5.97 -6.52 1.21
C ARG A 219 6.34 -7.94 0.84
N PHE A 220 6.34 -8.24 -0.45
CA PHE A 220 6.98 -9.47 -0.93
C PHE A 220 8.49 -9.37 -0.75
N PRO A 221 9.16 -10.43 -0.27
CA PRO A 221 10.59 -10.38 -0.07
C PRO A 221 11.32 -10.07 -1.37
N ALA A 222 12.22 -9.08 -1.33
CA ALA A 222 13.05 -8.71 -2.48
C ALA A 222 14.10 -9.78 -2.77
N GLU A 223 14.49 -10.53 -1.75
CA GLU A 223 15.45 -11.62 -1.84
C GLU A 223 14.77 -12.95 -1.56
N LEU A 224 15.27 -13.99 -2.22
CA LEU A 224 14.80 -15.34 -2.07
C LEU A 224 15.35 -15.91 -0.74
N GLY A 225 14.53 -15.87 0.30
CA GLY A 225 14.86 -16.49 1.58
C GLY A 225 14.57 -17.98 1.61
N THR A 226 15.33 -18.72 2.41
CA THR A 226 15.09 -20.16 2.67
C THR A 226 14.16 -20.42 3.85
N THR A 227 13.85 -19.38 4.62
CA THR A 227 12.94 -19.48 5.76
C THR A 227 11.51 -19.19 5.30
N PRO A 228 10.55 -20.06 5.60
CA PRO A 228 9.14 -19.81 5.32
C PRO A 228 8.66 -18.55 6.04
N THR A 229 8.01 -17.65 5.28
CA THR A 229 7.35 -16.46 5.83
C THR A 229 5.85 -16.63 5.61
N ASP A 230 5.05 -16.39 6.63
CA ASP A 230 3.60 -16.38 6.48
C ASP A 230 3.15 -15.12 5.75
N VAL A 231 2.83 -15.28 4.49
CA VAL A 231 2.31 -14.20 3.61
C VAL A 231 0.79 -14.35 3.40
N GLY A 232 0.16 -15.14 4.24
CA GLY A 232 -1.28 -15.42 4.17
C GLY A 232 -1.61 -16.45 3.10
N GLY A 233 -1.88 -17.62 3.51
CA GLY A 233 -2.31 -18.76 2.71
C GLY A 233 -2.74 -19.90 3.63
N ALA A 234 -2.95 -21.10 3.07
CA ALA A 234 -3.47 -22.21 3.85
C ALA A 234 -2.46 -22.81 4.83
N ALA A 235 -1.17 -22.76 4.53
CA ALA A 235 -0.08 -23.25 5.39
C ALA A 235 1.28 -22.73 4.92
N PRO A 236 2.28 -22.57 5.78
CA PRO A 236 3.63 -22.27 5.38
C PRO A 236 4.22 -23.44 4.58
N TYR A 237 4.93 -23.13 3.51
CA TYR A 237 5.57 -24.15 2.70
C TYR A 237 6.99 -24.45 3.15
N LEU A 238 7.30 -25.73 3.20
CA LEU A 238 8.61 -26.25 3.57
C LEU A 238 9.12 -27.13 2.40
N GLY A 239 9.75 -26.55 1.42
CA GLY A 239 10.15 -27.32 0.26
C GLY A 239 11.49 -26.89 -0.35
N VAL A 240 11.86 -27.53 -1.44
CA VAL A 240 13.15 -27.36 -2.14
C VAL A 240 12.92 -26.78 -3.53
N TRP A 241 13.67 -25.72 -3.88
CA TRP A 241 13.77 -25.18 -5.24
C TRP A 241 14.44 -26.17 -6.21
N PRO A 242 14.20 -26.16 -7.49
CA PRO A 242 13.45 -25.19 -8.29
C PRO A 242 12.06 -25.67 -8.72
N PHE A 243 11.22 -24.77 -9.24
CA PHE A 243 10.05 -25.13 -10.03
C PHE A 243 10.48 -26.00 -11.22
N ASN A 244 10.27 -27.28 -11.17
CA ASN A 244 10.44 -28.16 -12.32
C ASN A 244 9.48 -27.77 -13.48
N SER A 245 8.47 -27.00 -13.15
CA SER A 245 7.41 -26.54 -14.05
C SER A 245 7.77 -25.31 -14.91
N ILE A 246 8.85 -24.58 -14.59
CA ILE A 246 9.41 -23.61 -15.53
C ILE A 246 10.34 -24.38 -16.47
N ALA A 247 9.84 -25.48 -16.98
CA ALA A 247 10.58 -26.27 -17.92
C ALA A 247 10.66 -25.54 -19.27
N SER A 248 11.81 -25.64 -19.91
CA SER A 248 11.99 -25.28 -21.30
C SER A 248 10.81 -25.80 -22.16
N PRO A 249 10.42 -25.11 -23.24
CA PRO A 249 9.42 -25.61 -24.20
C PRO A 249 9.63 -27.06 -24.68
N THR A 250 10.84 -27.57 -24.53
CA THR A 250 11.20 -28.94 -24.86
C THR A 250 10.88 -29.96 -23.78
N ASN A 251 10.64 -29.52 -22.55
CA ASN A 251 10.29 -30.39 -21.42
C ASN A 251 8.85 -30.18 -21.02
N GLY A 252 7.99 -31.16 -21.23
CA GLY A 252 6.58 -31.11 -20.81
C GLY A 252 5.70 -30.11 -21.57
N GLY A 253 6.09 -29.70 -22.78
CA GLY A 253 5.35 -28.75 -23.61
C GLY A 253 5.55 -27.29 -23.20
N GLY A 254 6.50 -26.97 -22.32
CA GLY A 254 6.84 -25.61 -21.92
C GLY A 254 5.77 -24.88 -21.11
N ARG A 255 4.81 -25.62 -20.57
CA ARG A 255 3.73 -25.06 -19.76
C ARG A 255 4.22 -24.75 -18.36
N VAL A 256 3.90 -23.56 -17.86
CA VAL A 256 4.17 -23.19 -16.47
C VAL A 256 3.09 -23.79 -15.58
N ASN A 257 3.50 -24.47 -14.51
CA ASN A 257 2.62 -24.98 -13.48
C ASN A 257 3.02 -24.40 -12.12
N PHE A 258 2.17 -23.57 -11.55
CA PHE A 258 2.39 -22.92 -10.26
C PHE A 258 1.85 -23.72 -9.06
N GLN A 259 1.27 -24.90 -9.29
CA GLN A 259 0.76 -25.77 -8.23
C GLN A 259 1.90 -26.39 -7.40
N ASP A 260 3.10 -26.50 -7.97
CA ASP A 260 4.27 -26.98 -7.24
C ASP A 260 4.88 -25.86 -6.42
N VAL A 261 4.41 -25.74 -5.20
CA VAL A 261 4.88 -24.81 -4.18
C VAL A 261 5.63 -25.53 -3.07
N SER A 262 6.23 -26.66 -3.38
CA SER A 262 7.00 -27.47 -2.42
C SER A 262 8.30 -26.79 -1.94
N SER A 263 8.75 -25.75 -2.62
CA SER A 263 9.90 -24.95 -2.21
C SER A 263 9.49 -23.77 -1.34
N ALA A 264 10.12 -23.59 -0.19
CA ALA A 264 9.88 -22.45 0.71
C ALA A 264 10.06 -21.10 0.01
N ILE A 265 11.04 -20.99 -0.89
CA ILE A 265 11.31 -19.79 -1.70
C ILE A 265 10.12 -19.40 -2.55
N CYS A 266 9.45 -20.37 -3.17
CA CYS A 266 8.30 -20.12 -4.02
C CYS A 266 7.04 -19.92 -3.21
N ALA A 267 6.90 -20.72 -2.18
CA ALA A 267 5.74 -20.79 -1.31
C ALA A 267 5.45 -19.46 -0.62
N ASN A 268 6.47 -18.78 -0.13
CA ASN A 268 6.33 -17.51 0.58
C ASN A 268 5.57 -16.45 -0.22
N CYS A 269 5.62 -16.49 -1.56
CA CYS A 269 4.86 -15.60 -2.41
C CYS A 269 3.67 -16.32 -3.05
N HIS A 270 3.92 -17.49 -3.65
CA HIS A 270 2.95 -18.17 -4.50
C HIS A 270 1.74 -18.73 -3.76
N GLN A 271 1.85 -19.00 -2.47
CA GLN A 271 0.72 -19.41 -1.66
C GLN A 271 -0.43 -18.38 -1.72
N THR A 272 -0.11 -17.11 -1.63
CA THR A 272 -1.12 -16.04 -1.78
C THR A 272 -1.37 -15.70 -3.24
N LEU A 273 -0.31 -15.59 -4.04
CA LEU A 273 -0.43 -15.23 -5.46
C LEU A 273 -1.34 -16.21 -6.21
N ASN A 274 -1.16 -17.52 -5.99
CA ASN A 274 -1.92 -18.55 -6.69
C ASN A 274 -3.41 -18.56 -6.33
N HIS A 275 -3.76 -18.20 -5.10
CA HIS A 275 -5.15 -18.17 -4.65
C HIS A 275 -5.92 -16.92 -5.10
N ILE A 276 -5.23 -15.84 -5.42
CA ILE A 276 -5.87 -14.56 -5.78
C ILE A 276 -5.75 -14.27 -7.27
N ALA A 277 -4.62 -14.58 -7.90
CA ALA A 277 -4.36 -14.23 -9.29
C ALA A 277 -5.39 -14.75 -10.30
N PRO A 278 -5.95 -15.97 -10.14
CA PRO A 278 -7.00 -16.46 -11.04
C PRO A 278 -8.20 -15.51 -11.16
N LEU A 279 -8.57 -14.83 -10.09
CA LEU A 279 -9.67 -13.86 -10.08
C LEU A 279 -9.38 -12.66 -10.97
N PHE A 280 -8.14 -12.20 -11.00
CA PHE A 280 -7.69 -11.08 -11.83
C PHE A 280 -7.38 -11.46 -13.28
N ALA A 281 -7.22 -12.74 -13.58
CA ALA A 281 -6.91 -13.21 -14.92
C ALA A 281 -8.02 -12.98 -15.95
N TYR A 282 -9.22 -12.65 -15.49
CA TYR A 282 -10.35 -12.28 -16.36
C TYR A 282 -10.27 -10.85 -16.93
N TYR A 283 -9.29 -10.04 -16.50
CA TYR A 283 -9.11 -8.67 -16.99
C TYR A 283 -7.86 -8.58 -17.86
N ASP A 284 -8.01 -8.05 -19.07
CA ASP A 284 -6.91 -7.85 -20.00
C ASP A 284 -6.05 -6.61 -19.65
N GLY A 285 -5.07 -6.29 -20.50
CA GLY A 285 -4.17 -5.15 -20.30
C GLY A 285 -4.82 -3.78 -20.49
N THR A 286 -6.04 -3.71 -21.00
CA THR A 286 -6.83 -2.47 -21.09
C THR A 286 -7.81 -2.31 -19.92
N GLY A 287 -7.84 -3.28 -19.00
CA GLY A 287 -8.82 -3.33 -17.92
C GLY A 287 -10.19 -3.86 -18.34
N ALA A 288 -10.33 -4.36 -19.57
CA ALA A 288 -11.58 -4.95 -20.03
C ALA A 288 -11.78 -6.36 -19.45
N TYR A 289 -12.98 -6.62 -18.94
CA TYR A 289 -13.36 -7.93 -18.44
C TYR A 289 -13.75 -8.87 -19.58
N LYS A 290 -13.36 -10.12 -19.48
CA LYS A 290 -13.69 -11.20 -20.40
C LYS A 290 -14.56 -12.25 -19.68
N THR A 291 -15.57 -12.78 -20.37
CA THR A 291 -16.53 -13.72 -19.81
C THR A 291 -16.08 -15.19 -19.82
N GLY A 292 -14.93 -15.50 -20.39
CA GLY A 292 -14.37 -16.84 -20.44
C GLY A 292 -13.05 -16.95 -19.68
N VAL A 293 -12.55 -18.18 -19.57
CA VAL A 293 -11.19 -18.42 -19.06
C VAL A 293 -10.19 -17.72 -19.96
N ILE A 294 -9.42 -16.81 -19.39
CA ILE A 294 -8.41 -16.07 -20.12
C ILE A 294 -7.09 -16.85 -20.02
N SER A 295 -6.52 -17.08 -21.18
CA SER A 295 -5.14 -17.55 -21.29
C SER A 295 -4.21 -16.36 -21.10
N VAL A 296 -3.42 -16.36 -20.02
CA VAL A 296 -2.44 -15.30 -19.75
C VAL A 296 -1.13 -15.65 -20.41
N PRO A 297 -0.52 -14.76 -21.22
CA PRO A 297 0.77 -15.03 -21.87
C PRO A 297 1.86 -15.34 -20.85
N THR A 298 2.65 -16.36 -21.11
CA THR A 298 3.86 -16.66 -20.33
C THR A 298 5.04 -15.80 -20.80
N PRO A 299 5.97 -15.41 -19.91
CA PRO A 299 7.19 -14.71 -20.32
C PRO A 299 8.19 -15.59 -21.07
N LEU A 300 7.98 -16.91 -21.09
CA LEU A 300 8.91 -17.83 -21.74
C LEU A 300 8.66 -17.87 -23.26
N ASP A 301 9.73 -17.77 -24.03
CA ASP A 301 9.65 -17.87 -25.50
C ASP A 301 9.06 -19.24 -25.90
N LYS A 302 8.10 -19.20 -26.84
CA LYS A 302 7.40 -20.37 -27.37
C LYS A 302 6.62 -21.21 -26.35
N ALA A 303 6.54 -20.81 -25.09
CA ALA A 303 5.69 -21.50 -24.15
C ALA A 303 4.20 -21.17 -24.41
N PRO A 304 3.27 -22.11 -24.22
CA PRO A 304 1.86 -21.84 -24.35
C PRO A 304 1.42 -20.85 -23.27
N PRO A 305 0.36 -20.04 -23.50
CA PRO A 305 -0.19 -19.19 -22.47
C PRO A 305 -0.65 -20.00 -21.25
N ALA A 306 -0.48 -19.44 -20.04
CA ALA A 306 -0.95 -20.05 -18.82
C ALA A 306 -2.49 -20.14 -18.79
N GLN A 307 -3.01 -21.15 -18.13
CA GLN A 307 -4.44 -21.36 -17.90
C GLN A 307 -4.74 -21.27 -16.40
N LEU A 308 -6.01 -21.05 -16.03
CA LEU A 308 -6.38 -20.96 -14.62
C LEU A 308 -6.03 -22.24 -13.84
N SER A 309 -6.12 -23.41 -14.48
CA SER A 309 -5.68 -24.68 -13.90
C SER A 309 -4.19 -24.78 -13.58
N ASP A 310 -3.38 -23.85 -14.06
CA ASP A 310 -1.95 -23.85 -13.74
C ASP A 310 -1.67 -23.21 -12.36
N TYR A 311 -2.62 -22.50 -11.77
CA TYR A 311 -2.45 -21.81 -10.50
C TYR A 311 -2.74 -22.70 -9.29
N LEU A 312 -3.86 -23.43 -9.32
CA LEU A 312 -4.36 -24.21 -8.19
C LEU A 312 -4.71 -25.63 -8.59
N PRO A 313 -4.44 -26.63 -7.73
CA PRO A 313 -4.94 -27.99 -7.92
C PRO A 313 -6.47 -28.02 -7.83
N PRO A 314 -7.15 -29.03 -8.40
CA PRO A 314 -8.61 -29.13 -8.41
C PRO A 314 -9.27 -29.16 -7.02
N THR A 315 -8.50 -29.47 -5.99
CA THR A 315 -8.96 -29.56 -4.59
C THR A 315 -8.90 -28.22 -3.85
N GLU A 316 -8.28 -27.19 -4.44
CA GLU A 316 -8.16 -25.88 -3.85
C GLU A 316 -9.03 -24.85 -4.57
N THR A 317 -9.44 -23.82 -3.84
CA THR A 317 -10.27 -22.73 -4.36
C THR A 317 -9.59 -21.39 -4.20
N THR A 318 -9.99 -20.41 -5.00
CA THR A 318 -9.55 -19.02 -4.81
C THR A 318 -9.93 -18.50 -3.43
N ALA A 319 -9.01 -17.77 -2.80
CA ALA A 319 -9.15 -17.33 -1.42
C ALA A 319 -8.32 -16.07 -1.13
N TRP A 320 -8.73 -15.28 -0.15
CA TRP A 320 -7.90 -14.32 0.55
C TRP A 320 -7.03 -15.03 1.59
N ARG A 321 -6.16 -14.30 2.24
CA ARG A 321 -5.23 -14.78 3.29
C ARG A 321 -5.91 -15.77 4.25
N TYR A 322 -5.13 -16.70 4.78
CA TYR A 322 -5.58 -17.72 5.74
C TYR A 322 -6.75 -18.59 5.24
N GLY A 323 -6.79 -18.83 3.91
CA GLY A 323 -7.79 -19.72 3.31
C GLY A 323 -9.23 -19.17 3.33
N LYS A 324 -9.42 -17.86 3.49
CA LYS A 324 -10.77 -17.25 3.41
C LYS A 324 -11.27 -17.28 1.97
N ALA A 325 -12.17 -18.22 1.67
CA ALA A 325 -12.65 -18.46 0.30
C ALA A 325 -13.25 -17.20 -0.35
N ALA A 326 -12.93 -17.00 -1.63
CA ALA A 326 -13.44 -15.92 -2.46
C ALA A 326 -13.67 -16.44 -3.88
N ALA A 327 -14.93 -16.63 -4.26
CA ALA A 327 -15.29 -17.21 -5.55
C ALA A 327 -15.14 -16.24 -6.73
N ASP A 328 -15.16 -14.94 -6.45
CA ASP A 328 -15.02 -13.85 -7.42
C ASP A 328 -14.36 -12.61 -6.77
N ILE A 329 -14.12 -11.55 -7.55
CA ILE A 329 -13.50 -10.32 -7.01
C ILE A 329 -14.42 -9.59 -6.02
N PRO A 330 -15.73 -9.48 -6.16
CA PRO A 330 -16.59 -8.97 -5.10
C PRO A 330 -16.45 -9.73 -3.79
N ALA A 331 -16.44 -11.06 -3.82
CA ALA A 331 -16.20 -11.88 -2.64
C ALA A 331 -14.80 -11.65 -2.06
N LEU A 332 -13.77 -11.53 -2.90
CA LEU A 332 -12.43 -11.13 -2.48
C LEU A 332 -12.44 -9.77 -1.79
N GLY A 333 -13.13 -8.78 -2.35
CA GLY A 333 -13.29 -7.45 -1.76
C GLY A 333 -13.91 -7.49 -0.35
N MET A 334 -14.90 -8.33 -0.15
CA MET A 334 -15.51 -8.56 1.18
C MET A 334 -14.53 -9.17 2.18
N GLN A 335 -13.72 -10.14 1.76
CA GLN A 335 -12.70 -10.74 2.63
C GLN A 335 -11.58 -9.75 2.98
N ILE A 336 -11.15 -8.93 2.03
CA ILE A 336 -10.18 -7.85 2.25
C ILE A 336 -10.75 -6.83 3.26
N ALA A 337 -11.98 -6.38 3.06
CA ALA A 337 -12.63 -5.41 3.94
C ALA A 337 -12.82 -5.93 5.37
N ALA A 338 -12.89 -7.23 5.57
CA ALA A 338 -13.03 -7.88 6.87
C ALA A 338 -11.68 -8.19 7.54
N ASP A 339 -10.56 -7.99 6.87
CA ASP A 339 -9.24 -8.27 7.42
C ASP A 339 -8.75 -7.10 8.30
N PRO A 340 -8.44 -7.33 9.59
CA PRO A 340 -8.03 -6.28 10.51
C PRO A 340 -6.70 -5.61 10.13
N ASP A 341 -5.81 -6.31 9.42
CA ASP A 341 -4.53 -5.74 8.99
C ASP A 341 -4.72 -4.65 7.92
N ILE A 342 -5.79 -4.70 7.15
CA ILE A 342 -6.16 -3.65 6.19
C ILE A 342 -6.41 -2.30 6.90
N ALA A 343 -7.13 -2.31 8.01
CA ALA A 343 -7.35 -1.10 8.81
C ALA A 343 -6.06 -0.61 9.46
N ARG A 344 -5.22 -1.52 9.95
CA ARG A 344 -3.91 -1.19 10.52
C ARG A 344 -2.98 -0.56 9.48
N CYS A 345 -2.94 -1.11 8.28
CA CYS A 345 -2.16 -0.56 7.17
C CYS A 345 -2.62 0.86 6.81
N ALA A 346 -3.93 1.11 6.73
CA ALA A 346 -4.47 2.45 6.48
C ALA A 346 -4.03 3.46 7.56
N VAL A 347 -4.11 3.05 8.83
CA VAL A 347 -3.68 3.89 9.96
C VAL A 347 -2.17 4.18 9.90
N ALA A 348 -1.34 3.18 9.61
CA ALA A 348 0.10 3.37 9.49
C ALA A 348 0.47 4.33 8.35
N ARG A 349 -0.22 4.26 7.21
CA ARG A 349 -0.02 5.20 6.09
C ARG A 349 -0.41 6.62 6.44
N VAL A 350 -1.56 6.82 7.08
CA VAL A 350 -1.98 8.16 7.52
C VAL A 350 -1.02 8.71 8.58
N TRP A 351 -0.50 7.86 9.46
CA TRP A 351 0.53 8.22 10.42
C TRP A 351 1.80 8.72 9.73
N ASN A 352 2.31 7.97 8.75
CA ASN A 352 3.47 8.37 7.96
C ASN A 352 3.22 9.67 7.18
N PHE A 353 2.03 9.82 6.59
CA PHE A 353 1.62 11.05 5.92
C PHE A 353 1.65 12.26 6.86
N ALA A 354 1.08 12.15 8.06
CA ALA A 354 1.05 13.23 9.03
C ALA A 354 2.47 13.62 9.48
N LEU A 355 3.33 12.65 9.75
CA LEU A 355 4.71 12.88 10.20
C LEU A 355 5.69 13.28 9.08
N GLY A 356 5.23 13.37 7.84
CA GLY A 356 6.10 13.69 6.71
C GLY A 356 7.07 12.60 6.32
N LYS A 357 6.82 11.37 6.74
CA LYS A 357 7.57 10.20 6.30
C LYS A 357 7.16 9.78 4.90
N GLU A 358 8.00 8.97 4.27
CA GLU A 358 7.65 8.37 2.98
C GLU A 358 6.40 7.49 3.10
N ASP A 359 5.60 7.45 2.02
CA ASP A 359 4.45 6.56 1.94
C ASP A 359 4.90 5.13 1.57
N ILE A 360 5.80 4.59 2.38
CA ILE A 360 6.25 3.22 2.31
C ILE A 360 6.02 2.61 3.69
N VAL A 361 4.99 1.77 3.78
CA VAL A 361 4.81 0.86 4.89
C VAL A 361 5.13 -0.52 4.36
N ASP A 362 6.36 -0.93 4.49
CA ASP A 362 6.81 -2.22 3.97
C ASP A 362 6.27 -3.39 4.79
N GLN A 363 6.10 -3.16 6.08
CA GLN A 363 5.50 -4.12 7.00
C GLN A 363 4.78 -3.38 8.13
N LEU A 364 3.72 -3.99 8.67
CA LEU A 364 2.98 -3.39 9.79
C LEU A 364 3.80 -3.22 11.06
N VAL A 365 4.90 -3.94 11.19
CA VAL A 365 5.83 -3.80 12.32
C VAL A 365 6.60 -2.47 12.30
N ASP A 366 6.74 -1.83 11.14
CA ASP A 366 7.47 -0.57 11.00
C ASP A 366 6.77 0.60 11.72
N VAL A 367 5.47 0.46 11.96
CA VAL A 367 4.71 1.37 12.81
C VAL A 367 4.15 0.58 13.99
N PRO A 368 4.75 0.67 15.18
CA PRO A 368 4.34 -0.11 16.34
C PRO A 368 2.85 0.05 16.66
N LYS A 369 2.20 -1.05 17.05
CA LYS A 369 0.75 -1.10 17.35
C LYS A 369 0.36 -0.07 18.41
N GLU A 370 1.19 0.04 19.43
CA GLU A 370 0.95 0.88 20.60
C GLU A 370 0.89 2.36 20.21
N THR A 371 1.73 2.75 19.24
CA THR A 371 1.80 4.14 18.76
C THR A 371 0.50 4.59 18.08
N THR A 372 -0.18 3.69 17.39
CA THR A 372 -1.37 3.99 16.59
C THR A 372 -2.65 3.34 17.12
N ALA A 373 -2.62 2.73 18.31
CA ALA A 373 -3.75 1.98 18.87
C ALA A 373 -5.01 2.83 18.99
N LYS A 374 -4.90 4.06 19.50
CA LYS A 374 -6.04 4.98 19.65
C LYS A 374 -6.65 5.38 18.31
N GLN A 375 -5.80 5.63 17.32
CA GLN A 375 -6.24 5.97 15.96
C GLN A 375 -6.95 4.78 15.30
N LEU A 376 -6.43 3.57 15.48
CA LEU A 376 -7.04 2.35 14.95
C LEU A 376 -8.41 2.10 15.60
N GLU A 377 -8.51 2.22 16.91
CA GLU A 377 -9.77 2.07 17.64
C GLU A 377 -10.81 3.08 17.15
N ALA A 378 -10.46 4.37 17.10
CA ALA A 378 -11.34 5.42 16.61
C ALA A 378 -11.75 5.20 15.14
N PHE A 379 -10.81 4.80 14.28
CA PHE A 379 -11.07 4.50 12.87
C PHE A 379 -12.09 3.37 12.69
N THR A 380 -11.93 2.30 13.46
CA THR A 380 -12.83 1.14 13.43
C THR A 380 -14.23 1.53 13.95
N GLN A 381 -14.29 2.22 15.09
CA GLN A 381 -15.57 2.63 15.72
C GLN A 381 -16.34 3.64 14.88
N ASN A 382 -15.66 4.51 14.13
CA ASN A 382 -16.26 5.51 13.26
C ASN A 382 -16.63 4.99 11.86
N GLY A 383 -16.63 3.68 11.63
CA GLY A 383 -16.99 3.09 10.33
C GLY A 383 -15.92 3.29 9.25
N PHE A 384 -14.65 3.29 9.64
CA PHE A 384 -13.49 3.37 8.75
C PHE A 384 -13.42 4.66 7.91
N LYS A 385 -13.72 5.81 8.49
CA LYS A 385 -13.75 7.10 7.80
C LYS A 385 -12.37 7.74 7.75
N MET A 386 -11.78 7.81 6.56
CA MET A 386 -10.40 8.29 6.36
C MET A 386 -10.21 9.76 6.75
N LYS A 387 -11.17 10.63 6.49
CA LYS A 387 -11.08 12.05 6.90
C LYS A 387 -10.99 12.20 8.41
N ASP A 388 -11.77 11.41 9.15
CA ASP A 388 -11.74 11.41 10.62
C ASP A 388 -10.42 10.84 11.15
N LEU A 389 -9.88 9.80 10.48
CA LEU A 389 -8.56 9.26 10.80
C LEU A 389 -7.45 10.29 10.57
N ILE A 390 -7.49 11.03 9.45
CA ILE A 390 -6.54 12.11 9.17
C ILE A 390 -6.65 13.19 10.26
N PHE A 391 -7.87 13.62 10.61
CA PHE A 391 -8.06 14.56 11.71
C PHE A 391 -7.44 14.05 13.02
N ALA A 392 -7.72 12.80 13.40
CA ALA A 392 -7.17 12.19 14.62
C ALA A 392 -5.64 12.10 14.61
N ALA A 393 -5.01 11.84 13.45
CA ALA A 393 -3.58 11.81 13.33
C ALA A 393 -2.95 13.20 13.55
N PHE A 394 -3.49 14.23 12.87
CA PHE A 394 -2.98 15.60 12.97
C PHE A 394 -3.27 16.29 14.32
N THR A 395 -4.20 15.77 15.11
CA THR A 395 -4.52 16.31 16.45
C THR A 395 -4.02 15.41 17.59
N SER A 396 -3.30 14.35 17.27
CA SER A 396 -2.72 13.45 18.28
C SER A 396 -1.58 14.10 19.06
N ASP A 397 -1.41 13.68 20.29
CA ASP A 397 -0.29 14.13 21.14
C ASP A 397 1.06 13.92 20.48
N ALA A 398 1.23 12.83 19.74
CA ALA A 398 2.49 12.55 19.08
C ALA A 398 2.79 13.50 17.90
N PHE A 399 1.75 14.04 17.26
CA PHE A 399 1.88 15.01 16.17
C PHE A 399 2.14 16.44 16.67
N VAL A 400 1.48 16.84 17.77
CA VAL A 400 1.58 18.22 18.26
C VAL A 400 2.75 18.47 19.22
N LYS A 401 3.54 17.44 19.56
CA LYS A 401 4.74 17.53 20.41
C LYS A 401 6.00 17.53 19.58
N PHE A 402 6.86 18.52 19.80
CA PHE A 402 8.13 18.74 19.10
C PHE A 402 9.31 18.75 20.06
#